data_ba9fe79ed7f21708c9c74b15e3658b25
#
_entry.id   ba9fe79ed7f21708c9c74b15e3658b25
#
_cell.length_a   1.000
_cell.length_b   1.000
_cell.length_c   1.000
_cell.angle_alpha   90.00
_cell.angle_beta   90.00
_cell.angle_gamma   90.00
#
_symmetry.space_group_name_H-M   'P 1'
#
loop_
_entity.id
_entity.type
_entity.pdbx_description
1 polymer ?
#
loop_
_entity_poly.entity_id
_entity_poly.type
_entity_poly.pdbx_seq_one_letter_code
_entity_poly.pdbx_strand_id
1 'polypeptide(L)'
;MSAENCHLIAVWGSPNSGKTTFATKLATAVYDRYQATVAVLYPDLLTPTLPVLFPNEKTEDMGSIGIPLSKTEMDTEDLIRNAVVFKERNNLVYFGYRAGENRFTYPKYGRAKAEDFLQRLCGLVDVVIIDCPSDPESSVLATVGLEWANQIIRLASPDLRSISYYLSQVPAYSDSKYRLEEHIQGLITVNEDVFMPVEEAKAHLKDVRFTVPYSRAVKQQMQAGKLAEPTADKVFEARMREIAQKVVYYGED
;
A
#
# COMPACT_ATOMS: atom_id res chain seq x y z
N MET A 1 -4.74 -14.13 -19.15
CA MET A 1 -5.77 -13.57 -18.26
C MET A 1 -5.92 -12.10 -18.63
N SER A 2 -7.11 -11.62 -18.90
CA SER A 2 -7.32 -10.24 -19.29
C SER A 2 -7.19 -9.34 -18.06
N ALA A 3 -6.64 -8.12 -18.23
CA ALA A 3 -6.51 -7.12 -17.14
C ALA A 3 -7.86 -6.71 -16.52
N GLU A 4 -8.97 -7.19 -17.05
CA GLU A 4 -10.34 -6.93 -16.60
C GLU A 4 -10.68 -7.56 -15.23
N ASN A 5 -9.89 -8.51 -14.74
CA ASN A 5 -10.19 -9.24 -13.50
C ASN A 5 -9.26 -8.89 -12.31
N CYS A 6 -8.33 -7.96 -12.47
CA CYS A 6 -7.46 -7.56 -11.38
C CYS A 6 -8.15 -6.50 -10.49
N HIS A 7 -8.13 -6.72 -9.18
CA HIS A 7 -8.66 -5.77 -8.22
C HIS A 7 -7.54 -4.88 -7.66
N LEU A 8 -7.55 -3.59 -8.01
CA LEU A 8 -6.52 -2.64 -7.60
C LEU A 8 -7.00 -1.81 -6.41
N ILE A 9 -6.25 -1.82 -5.32
CA ILE A 9 -6.52 -1.09 -4.08
C ILE A 9 -5.40 -0.08 -3.86
N ALA A 10 -5.73 1.19 -3.76
CA ALA A 10 -4.78 2.24 -3.39
C ALA A 10 -4.95 2.63 -1.91
N VAL A 11 -3.85 2.64 -1.17
CA VAL A 11 -3.80 3.07 0.24
C VAL A 11 -3.01 4.36 0.34
N TRP A 12 -3.63 5.45 0.75
CA TRP A 12 -2.97 6.75 0.95
C TRP A 12 -3.38 7.37 2.28
N GLY A 13 -2.76 8.48 2.66
CA GLY A 13 -3.13 9.18 3.89
C GLY A 13 -1.98 9.91 4.54
N SER A 14 -2.22 10.41 5.75
CA SER A 14 -1.30 11.28 6.47
C SER A 14 0.07 10.62 6.74
N PRO A 15 1.14 11.40 6.84
CA PRO A 15 2.43 10.90 7.28
C PRO A 15 2.32 10.17 8.64
N ASN A 16 3.03 9.07 8.77
CA ASN A 16 3.08 8.24 9.98
C ASN A 16 1.73 7.62 10.41
N SER A 17 0.69 7.64 9.57
CA SER A 17 -0.59 6.98 9.86
C SER A 17 -0.57 5.45 9.74
N GLY A 18 0.60 4.84 9.53
CA GLY A 18 0.73 3.39 9.44
C GLY A 18 0.30 2.77 8.10
N LYS A 19 0.24 3.56 7.01
CA LYS A 19 -0.13 3.09 5.66
C LYS A 19 0.60 1.82 5.24
N THR A 20 1.93 1.84 5.28
CA THR A 20 2.77 0.70 4.91
C THR A 20 2.46 -0.55 5.73
N THR A 21 2.31 -0.38 7.05
CA THR A 21 1.91 -1.47 7.94
C THR A 21 0.54 -2.00 7.56
N PHE A 22 -0.42 -1.12 7.33
CA PHE A 22 -1.77 -1.49 6.94
C PHE A 22 -1.80 -2.19 5.58
N ALA A 23 -1.18 -1.62 4.55
CA ALA A 23 -1.12 -2.22 3.20
C ALA A 23 -0.51 -3.63 3.22
N THR A 24 0.62 -3.80 3.93
CA THR A 24 1.28 -5.10 4.08
C THR A 24 0.38 -6.12 4.79
N LYS A 25 -0.27 -5.73 5.89
CA LYS A 25 -1.15 -6.63 6.66
C LYS A 25 -2.49 -6.87 5.97
N LEU A 26 -2.99 -5.90 5.21
CA LEU A 26 -4.18 -6.09 4.36
C LEU A 26 -3.89 -7.12 3.28
N ALA A 27 -2.74 -7.05 2.61
CA ALA A 27 -2.33 -8.01 1.61
C ALA A 27 -2.29 -9.44 2.17
N THR A 28 -1.74 -9.60 3.37
CA THR A 28 -1.76 -10.89 4.09
C THR A 28 -3.20 -11.37 4.35
N ALA A 29 -4.08 -10.49 4.82
CA ALA A 29 -5.47 -10.84 5.12
C ALA A 29 -6.27 -11.20 3.86
N VAL A 30 -6.03 -10.51 2.74
CA VAL A 30 -6.63 -10.79 1.43
C VAL A 30 -6.13 -12.15 0.92
N TYR A 31 -4.82 -12.37 0.92
CA TYR A 31 -4.21 -13.65 0.55
C TYR A 31 -4.79 -14.82 1.34
N ASP A 32 -4.81 -14.72 2.68
CA ASP A 32 -5.28 -15.79 3.54
C ASP A 32 -6.80 -16.06 3.37
N ARG A 33 -7.60 -15.03 3.02
CA ARG A 33 -9.05 -15.18 2.84
C ARG A 33 -9.44 -15.72 1.48
N TYR A 34 -8.91 -15.15 0.41
CA TYR A 34 -9.36 -15.41 -0.95
C TYR A 34 -8.48 -16.40 -1.71
N GLN A 35 -7.33 -16.80 -1.13
CA GLN A 35 -6.29 -17.61 -1.79
C GLN A 35 -5.85 -17.01 -3.13
N ALA A 36 -5.97 -15.70 -3.26
CA ALA A 36 -5.65 -14.93 -4.44
C ALA A 36 -4.15 -14.72 -4.58
N THR A 37 -3.68 -14.49 -5.80
CA THR A 37 -2.33 -13.96 -6.03
C THR A 37 -2.35 -12.46 -5.76
N VAL A 38 -1.57 -12.02 -4.77
CA VAL A 38 -1.57 -10.63 -4.30
C VAL A 38 -0.21 -10.00 -4.51
N ALA A 39 -0.18 -8.83 -5.16
CA ALA A 39 1.01 -7.99 -5.24
C ALA A 39 0.87 -6.76 -4.35
N VAL A 40 1.93 -6.42 -3.62
CA VAL A 40 2.02 -5.15 -2.90
C VAL A 40 3.07 -4.28 -3.58
N LEU A 41 2.67 -3.09 -4.01
CA LEU A 41 3.53 -2.12 -4.68
C LEU A 41 3.86 -0.96 -3.76
N TYR A 42 5.16 -0.74 -3.53
CA TYR A 42 5.73 0.35 -2.72
C TYR A 42 6.47 1.34 -3.64
N PRO A 43 5.78 2.31 -4.21
CA PRO A 43 6.37 3.22 -5.19
C PRO A 43 7.09 4.43 -4.57
N ASP A 44 7.38 4.40 -3.26
CA ASP A 44 8.09 5.47 -2.56
C ASP A 44 9.60 5.33 -2.78
N LEU A 45 10.20 6.29 -3.49
CA LEU A 45 11.64 6.36 -3.75
C LEU A 45 12.39 7.17 -2.68
N LEU A 46 11.69 7.97 -1.87
CA LEU A 46 12.33 8.70 -0.76
C LEU A 46 12.65 7.78 0.41
N THR A 47 11.74 6.82 0.65
CA THR A 47 11.90 5.83 1.72
C THR A 47 11.59 4.44 1.17
N PRO A 48 12.55 3.81 0.44
CA PRO A 48 12.35 2.47 -0.09
C PRO A 48 11.91 1.47 0.98
N THR A 49 10.81 0.79 0.74
CA THR A 49 10.16 -0.07 1.75
C THR A 49 10.70 -1.51 1.74
N LEU A 50 11.11 -2.04 0.58
CA LEU A 50 11.60 -3.42 0.50
C LEU A 50 12.75 -3.73 1.47
N PRO A 51 13.77 -2.85 1.64
CA PRO A 51 14.85 -3.11 2.61
C PRO A 51 14.38 -3.13 4.07
N VAL A 52 13.26 -2.47 4.35
CA VAL A 52 12.65 -2.48 5.70
C VAL A 52 11.87 -3.76 5.96
N LEU A 53 11.25 -4.32 4.92
CA LEU A 53 10.51 -5.58 5.01
C LEU A 53 11.43 -6.81 4.98
N PHE A 54 12.54 -6.73 4.25
CA PHE A 54 13.46 -7.83 3.99
C PHE A 54 14.92 -7.42 4.27
N PRO A 55 15.27 -7.02 5.51
CA PRO A 55 16.60 -6.46 5.84
C PRO A 55 17.72 -7.48 5.73
N ASN A 56 17.42 -8.77 5.72
CA ASN A 56 18.40 -9.85 5.61
C ASN A 56 18.67 -10.28 4.15
N GLU A 57 17.87 -9.81 3.20
CA GLU A 57 18.14 -10.05 1.78
C GLU A 57 19.25 -9.11 1.29
N LYS A 58 20.17 -9.66 0.50
CA LYS A 58 21.23 -8.83 -0.07
C LYS A 58 20.65 -7.87 -1.10
N THR A 59 21.12 -6.63 -1.10
CA THR A 59 20.62 -5.60 -2.01
C THR A 59 20.77 -5.99 -3.48
N GLU A 60 21.86 -6.67 -3.85
CA GLU A 60 22.11 -7.14 -5.21
C GLU A 60 21.15 -8.25 -5.67
N ASP A 61 20.64 -9.07 -4.74
CA ASP A 61 19.72 -10.17 -5.03
C ASP A 61 18.25 -9.72 -4.98
N MET A 62 17.98 -8.53 -4.44
CA MET A 62 16.63 -7.96 -4.33
C MET A 62 16.20 -7.34 -5.65
N GLY A 63 14.97 -7.59 -6.10
CA GLY A 63 14.38 -6.92 -7.25
C GLY A 63 14.13 -5.43 -7.01
N SER A 64 14.02 -4.64 -8.08
CA SER A 64 13.64 -3.23 -8.03
C SER A 64 12.71 -2.86 -9.17
N ILE A 65 11.63 -2.13 -8.87
CA ILE A 65 10.73 -1.57 -9.90
C ILE A 65 11.44 -0.54 -10.79
N GLY A 66 12.50 0.08 -10.31
CA GLY A 66 13.29 1.02 -11.10
C GLY A 66 13.92 0.39 -12.34
N ILE A 67 14.23 -0.92 -12.29
CA ILE A 67 14.82 -1.65 -13.44
C ILE A 67 13.83 -1.72 -14.61
N PRO A 68 12.63 -2.33 -14.49
CA PRO A 68 11.66 -2.36 -15.58
C PRO A 68 11.21 -0.96 -16.02
N LEU A 69 11.01 -0.03 -15.08
CA LEU A 69 10.58 1.33 -15.39
C LEU A 69 11.63 2.14 -16.18
N SER A 70 12.92 1.78 -16.11
CA SER A 70 14.00 2.44 -16.84
C SER A 70 14.18 1.93 -18.26
N LYS A 71 13.61 0.77 -18.60
CA LYS A 71 13.72 0.18 -19.94
C LYS A 71 12.91 0.97 -20.97
N THR A 72 13.37 1.02 -22.21
CA THR A 72 12.60 1.57 -23.34
C THR A 72 11.35 0.73 -23.56
N GLU A 73 11.52 -0.58 -23.66
CA GLU A 73 10.44 -1.57 -23.74
C GLU A 73 10.49 -2.44 -22.49
N MET A 74 9.38 -2.57 -21.82
CA MET A 74 9.21 -3.39 -20.61
C MET A 74 8.38 -4.61 -20.98
N ASP A 75 8.81 -5.78 -20.56
CA ASP A 75 8.03 -7.01 -20.71
C ASP A 75 7.56 -7.57 -19.36
N THR A 76 6.70 -8.57 -19.42
CA THR A 76 6.13 -9.19 -18.21
C THR A 76 7.19 -9.95 -17.41
N GLU A 77 8.22 -10.51 -18.07
CA GLU A 77 9.33 -11.18 -17.40
C GLU A 77 10.15 -10.21 -16.57
N ASP A 78 10.24 -8.95 -16.98
CA ASP A 78 10.92 -7.91 -16.21
C ASP A 78 10.27 -7.69 -14.84
N LEU A 79 8.94 -7.74 -14.78
CA LEU A 79 8.22 -7.66 -13.52
C LEU A 79 8.49 -8.90 -12.68
N ILE A 80 8.37 -10.09 -13.26
CA ILE A 80 8.59 -11.36 -12.56
C ILE A 80 9.99 -11.41 -11.94
N ARG A 81 11.03 -11.05 -12.68
CA ARG A 81 12.42 -11.03 -12.22
C ARG A 81 12.69 -10.02 -11.12
N ASN A 82 11.88 -8.96 -11.03
CA ASN A 82 12.03 -7.90 -10.03
C ASN A 82 11.00 -7.99 -8.89
N ALA A 83 10.22 -9.06 -8.83
CA ALA A 83 9.34 -9.37 -7.73
C ALA A 83 10.14 -9.96 -6.54
N VAL A 84 9.81 -9.53 -5.33
CA VAL A 84 10.30 -10.15 -4.09
C VAL A 84 9.19 -11.07 -3.56
N VAL A 85 9.49 -12.35 -3.47
CA VAL A 85 8.54 -13.38 -3.03
C VAL A 85 8.79 -13.72 -1.56
N PHE A 86 7.74 -13.70 -0.75
CA PHE A 86 7.84 -14.18 0.63
C PHE A 86 7.76 -15.71 0.65
N LYS A 87 8.83 -16.37 1.08
CA LYS A 87 9.02 -17.84 0.96
C LYS A 87 7.89 -18.69 1.56
N GLU A 88 7.20 -18.15 2.58
CA GLU A 88 6.10 -18.85 3.26
C GLU A 88 4.74 -18.64 2.57
N ARG A 89 4.66 -17.70 1.61
CA ARG A 89 3.44 -17.34 0.86
C ARG A 89 3.78 -17.04 -0.60
N ASN A 90 3.92 -18.08 -1.40
CA ASN A 90 4.40 -18.00 -2.79
C ASN A 90 3.54 -17.11 -3.72
N ASN A 91 2.26 -16.91 -3.39
CA ASN A 91 1.35 -16.06 -4.15
C ASN A 91 1.21 -14.64 -3.54
N LEU A 92 2.07 -14.29 -2.59
CA LEU A 92 2.16 -12.93 -2.05
C LEU A 92 3.51 -12.34 -2.43
N VAL A 93 3.48 -11.37 -3.33
CA VAL A 93 4.68 -10.79 -3.94
C VAL A 93 4.78 -9.30 -3.64
N TYR A 94 5.99 -8.79 -3.56
CA TYR A 94 6.29 -7.42 -3.20
C TYR A 94 7.13 -6.74 -4.28
N PHE A 95 6.74 -5.50 -4.61
CA PHE A 95 7.42 -4.66 -5.59
C PHE A 95 7.79 -3.32 -4.95
N GLY A 96 8.99 -2.84 -5.18
CA GLY A 96 9.45 -1.56 -4.64
C GLY A 96 10.87 -1.25 -5.06
N TYR A 97 11.45 -0.24 -4.45
CA TYR A 97 12.84 0.15 -4.67
C TYR A 97 13.77 -0.52 -3.65
N ARG A 98 15.05 -0.70 -4.03
CA ARG A 98 16.11 -1.25 -3.20
C ARG A 98 16.76 -0.20 -2.29
N ALA A 99 17.53 -0.67 -1.32
CA ALA A 99 18.38 0.20 -0.51
C ALA A 99 19.37 0.99 -1.39
N GLY A 100 19.53 2.28 -1.08
CA GLY A 100 20.45 3.16 -1.80
C GLY A 100 19.92 3.74 -3.10
N GLU A 101 18.81 3.25 -3.63
CA GLU A 101 18.15 3.83 -4.81
C GLU A 101 17.51 5.18 -4.47
N ASN A 102 17.60 6.13 -5.38
CA ASN A 102 17.08 7.47 -5.23
C ASN A 102 16.72 8.08 -6.59
N ARG A 103 16.22 9.31 -6.61
CA ARG A 103 15.74 9.99 -7.83
C ARG A 103 16.78 10.15 -8.95
N PHE A 104 18.04 9.87 -8.69
CA PHE A 104 19.14 9.93 -9.67
C PHE A 104 19.59 8.54 -10.15
N THR A 105 19.10 7.47 -9.52
CA THR A 105 19.47 6.09 -9.85
C THR A 105 18.92 5.65 -11.20
N TYR A 106 17.70 6.09 -11.52
CA TYR A 106 17.01 5.71 -12.74
C TYR A 106 16.54 6.93 -13.54
N PRO A 107 16.39 6.80 -14.87
CA PRO A 107 15.72 7.82 -15.68
C PRO A 107 14.30 8.08 -15.17
N LYS A 108 13.86 9.33 -15.29
CA LYS A 108 12.45 9.66 -15.01
C LYS A 108 11.55 8.97 -16.04
N TYR A 109 10.45 8.42 -15.58
CA TYR A 109 9.41 7.86 -16.42
C TYR A 109 8.14 8.70 -16.35
N GLY A 110 7.36 8.67 -17.42
CA GLY A 110 6.08 9.38 -17.50
C GLY A 110 4.88 8.47 -17.25
N ARG A 111 3.69 9.05 -17.37
CA ARG A 111 2.41 8.40 -17.16
C ARG A 111 2.23 7.11 -17.96
N ALA A 112 2.51 7.14 -19.28
CA ALA A 112 2.36 5.97 -20.14
C ALA A 112 3.17 4.75 -19.67
N LYS A 113 4.37 4.97 -19.09
CA LYS A 113 5.19 3.90 -18.53
C LYS A 113 4.62 3.36 -17.23
N ALA A 114 4.05 4.21 -16.38
CA ALA A 114 3.36 3.81 -15.16
C ALA A 114 2.09 2.99 -15.48
N GLU A 115 1.33 3.40 -16.47
CA GLU A 115 0.14 2.69 -16.95
C GLU A 115 0.51 1.30 -17.51
N ASP A 116 1.54 1.21 -18.37
CA ASP A 116 2.04 -0.07 -18.88
C ASP A 116 2.50 -1.00 -17.75
N PHE A 117 3.21 -0.46 -16.74
CA PHE A 117 3.64 -1.24 -15.58
C PHE A 117 2.43 -1.81 -14.80
N LEU A 118 1.45 -0.98 -14.47
CA LEU A 118 0.27 -1.40 -13.72
C LEU A 118 -0.59 -2.38 -14.51
N GLN A 119 -0.75 -2.15 -15.82
CA GLN A 119 -1.49 -3.06 -16.70
C GLN A 119 -0.84 -4.45 -16.75
N ARG A 120 0.49 -4.52 -16.89
CA ARG A 120 1.23 -5.80 -16.86
C ARG A 120 1.15 -6.47 -15.49
N LEU A 121 1.29 -5.69 -14.41
CA LEU A 121 1.18 -6.21 -13.06
C LEU A 121 -0.22 -6.81 -12.81
N CYS A 122 -1.27 -6.11 -13.23
CA CYS A 122 -2.65 -6.61 -13.19
C CYS A 122 -2.88 -7.85 -14.07
N GLY A 123 -2.08 -8.05 -15.11
CA GLY A 123 -2.11 -9.28 -15.89
C GLY A 123 -1.46 -10.50 -15.22
N LEU A 124 -0.70 -10.28 -14.14
CA LEU A 124 0.03 -11.33 -13.41
C LEU A 124 -0.64 -11.77 -12.12
N VAL A 125 -1.44 -10.92 -11.50
CA VAL A 125 -2.00 -11.13 -10.16
C VAL A 125 -3.49 -10.81 -10.11
N ASP A 126 -4.17 -11.37 -9.11
CA ASP A 126 -5.61 -11.13 -8.90
C ASP A 126 -5.87 -9.81 -8.17
N VAL A 127 -4.98 -9.45 -7.23
CA VAL A 127 -5.11 -8.24 -6.42
C VAL A 127 -3.80 -7.46 -6.39
N VAL A 128 -3.86 -6.16 -6.62
CA VAL A 128 -2.74 -5.22 -6.42
C VAL A 128 -3.08 -4.26 -5.29
N ILE A 129 -2.21 -4.16 -4.30
CA ILE A 129 -2.31 -3.15 -3.23
C ILE A 129 -1.16 -2.16 -3.37
N ILE A 130 -1.48 -0.89 -3.56
CA ILE A 130 -0.47 0.18 -3.70
C ILE A 130 -0.38 0.95 -2.38
N ASP A 131 0.79 0.92 -1.74
CA ASP A 131 1.13 1.77 -0.59
C ASP A 131 1.61 3.13 -1.09
N CYS A 132 0.69 4.06 -1.28
CA CYS A 132 1.01 5.39 -1.79
C CYS A 132 1.83 6.20 -0.78
N PRO A 133 2.87 6.95 -1.22
CA PRO A 133 3.53 7.92 -0.37
C PRO A 133 2.51 8.95 0.15
N SER A 134 2.87 9.67 1.23
CA SER A 134 1.97 10.69 1.80
C SER A 134 1.73 11.88 0.86
N ASP A 135 2.61 12.07 -0.09
CA ASP A 135 2.41 12.90 -1.27
C ASP A 135 2.36 11.97 -2.50
N PRO A 136 1.15 11.51 -2.93
CA PRO A 136 1.03 10.64 -4.08
C PRO A 136 1.60 11.21 -5.38
N GLU A 137 1.60 12.53 -5.55
CA GLU A 137 2.16 13.19 -6.74
C GLU A 137 3.69 13.07 -6.82
N SER A 138 4.36 12.73 -5.71
CA SER A 138 5.80 12.42 -5.72
C SER A 138 6.15 11.15 -6.49
N SER A 139 5.14 10.30 -6.80
CA SER A 139 5.28 9.06 -7.55
C SER A 139 4.22 8.95 -8.64
N VAL A 140 4.65 8.90 -9.91
CA VAL A 140 3.73 8.72 -11.04
C VAL A 140 2.95 7.40 -10.93
N LEU A 141 3.58 6.32 -10.44
CA LEU A 141 2.89 5.05 -10.16
C LEU A 141 1.78 5.20 -9.12
N ALA A 142 2.03 5.94 -8.04
CA ALA A 142 1.02 6.18 -7.02
C ALA A 142 -0.14 7.01 -7.54
N THR A 143 0.15 8.06 -8.34
CA THR A 143 -0.87 8.91 -8.96
C THR A 143 -1.77 8.10 -9.90
N VAL A 144 -1.17 7.34 -10.82
CA VAL A 144 -1.94 6.47 -11.74
C VAL A 144 -2.69 5.38 -10.97
N GLY A 145 -2.06 4.81 -9.95
CA GLY A 145 -2.68 3.82 -9.09
C GLY A 145 -3.93 4.35 -8.37
N LEU A 146 -3.91 5.58 -7.85
CA LEU A 146 -5.09 6.24 -7.25
C LEU A 146 -6.20 6.45 -8.28
N GLU A 147 -5.86 6.86 -9.50
CA GLU A 147 -6.85 7.08 -10.55
C GLU A 147 -7.51 5.77 -11.03
N TRP A 148 -6.74 4.69 -11.09
CA TRP A 148 -7.19 3.39 -11.61
C TRP A 148 -7.76 2.44 -10.55
N ALA A 149 -7.53 2.72 -9.27
CA ALA A 149 -7.94 1.84 -8.19
C ALA A 149 -9.45 1.55 -8.21
N ASN A 150 -9.81 0.28 -8.07
CA ASN A 150 -11.20 -0.13 -7.83
C ASN A 150 -11.66 0.34 -6.45
N GLN A 151 -10.72 0.39 -5.48
CA GLN A 151 -10.97 0.87 -4.13
C GLN A 151 -9.84 1.76 -3.64
N ILE A 152 -10.20 2.85 -2.98
CA ILE A 152 -9.24 3.78 -2.40
C ILE A 152 -9.48 3.89 -0.90
N ILE A 153 -8.44 3.58 -0.12
CA ILE A 153 -8.47 3.63 1.34
C ILE A 153 -7.63 4.81 1.81
N ARG A 154 -8.23 5.70 2.59
CA ARG A 154 -7.57 6.84 3.25
C ARG A 154 -7.29 6.49 4.70
N LEU A 155 -6.06 6.65 5.17
CA LEU A 155 -5.69 6.37 6.55
C LEU A 155 -5.23 7.61 7.30
N ALA A 156 -5.74 7.77 8.51
CA ALA A 156 -5.36 8.84 9.43
C ALA A 156 -4.97 8.25 10.79
N SER A 157 -4.20 9.02 11.56
CA SER A 157 -4.03 8.84 13.00
C SER A 157 -4.92 9.82 13.76
N PRO A 158 -5.32 9.53 15.00
CA PRO A 158 -6.10 10.46 15.83
C PRO A 158 -5.18 11.55 16.42
N ASP A 159 -4.68 12.43 15.58
CA ASP A 159 -3.79 13.52 15.94
C ASP A 159 -3.99 14.76 15.06
N LEU A 160 -3.55 15.91 15.55
CA LEU A 160 -3.67 17.19 14.84
C LEU A 160 -2.89 17.23 13.53
N ARG A 161 -1.80 16.46 13.40
CA ARG A 161 -1.00 16.40 12.17
C ARG A 161 -1.81 15.73 11.05
N SER A 162 -2.50 14.65 11.35
CA SER A 162 -3.41 14.00 10.39
C SER A 162 -4.54 14.92 9.97
N ILE A 163 -5.16 15.63 10.92
CA ILE A 163 -6.24 16.59 10.61
C ILE A 163 -5.71 17.70 9.69
N SER A 164 -4.58 18.32 10.05
CA SER A 164 -3.94 19.37 9.24
C SER A 164 -3.60 18.87 7.83
N TYR A 165 -3.06 17.66 7.73
CA TYR A 165 -2.76 17.02 6.45
C TYR A 165 -4.02 16.91 5.57
N TYR A 166 -5.12 16.38 6.09
CA TYR A 166 -6.34 16.22 5.30
C TYR A 166 -6.98 17.54 4.93
N LEU A 167 -6.96 18.53 5.79
CA LEU A 167 -7.44 19.88 5.46
C LEU A 167 -6.67 20.48 4.28
N SER A 168 -5.38 20.17 4.15
CA SER A 168 -4.52 20.67 3.09
C SER A 168 -4.58 19.81 1.82
N GLN A 169 -4.60 18.47 1.96
CA GLN A 169 -4.43 17.57 0.82
C GLN A 169 -5.75 17.21 0.13
N VAL A 170 -6.85 17.06 0.86
CA VAL A 170 -8.14 16.70 0.25
C VAL A 170 -8.55 17.68 -0.88
N PRO A 171 -8.40 19.01 -0.73
CA PRO A 171 -8.70 19.92 -1.83
C PRO A 171 -7.85 19.72 -3.09
N ALA A 172 -6.60 19.25 -2.95
CA ALA A 172 -5.72 18.97 -4.08
C ALA A 172 -6.21 17.79 -4.94
N TYR A 173 -6.96 16.86 -4.34
CA TYR A 173 -7.54 15.68 -5.01
C TYR A 173 -9.02 15.86 -5.37
N SER A 174 -9.48 17.12 -5.54
CA SER A 174 -10.88 17.44 -5.90
C SER A 174 -11.24 17.15 -7.37
N ASP A 175 -10.25 16.86 -8.22
CA ASP A 175 -10.51 16.42 -9.60
C ASP A 175 -11.29 15.09 -9.58
N SER A 176 -12.33 14.99 -10.42
CA SER A 176 -13.23 13.84 -10.50
C SER A 176 -12.52 12.50 -10.75
N LYS A 177 -11.36 12.52 -11.38
CA LYS A 177 -10.53 11.33 -11.62
C LYS A 177 -10.09 10.63 -10.32
N TYR A 178 -10.01 11.35 -9.20
CA TYR A 178 -9.64 10.78 -7.91
C TYR A 178 -10.84 10.26 -7.10
N ARG A 179 -12.07 10.56 -7.49
CA ARG A 179 -13.31 10.01 -6.88
C ARG A 179 -13.32 10.10 -5.35
N LEU A 180 -13.02 11.29 -4.80
CA LEU A 180 -12.87 11.51 -3.34
C LEU A 180 -14.03 10.98 -2.49
N GLU A 181 -15.27 11.04 -3.04
CA GLU A 181 -16.49 10.58 -2.37
C GLU A 181 -16.50 9.06 -2.16
N GLU A 182 -15.77 8.31 -3.00
CA GLU A 182 -15.70 6.85 -2.93
C GLU A 182 -14.59 6.37 -1.98
N HIS A 183 -13.76 7.29 -1.47
CA HIS A 183 -12.66 6.89 -0.60
C HIS A 183 -13.16 6.37 0.75
N ILE A 184 -12.68 5.21 1.14
CA ILE A 184 -12.97 4.59 2.43
C ILE A 184 -12.04 5.14 3.49
N GLN A 185 -12.58 5.89 4.47
CA GLN A 185 -11.79 6.47 5.55
C GLN A 185 -11.57 5.45 6.67
N GLY A 186 -10.31 5.11 6.92
CA GLY A 186 -9.87 4.35 8.07
C GLY A 186 -9.14 5.21 9.09
N LEU A 187 -9.22 4.83 10.36
CA LEU A 187 -8.50 5.45 11.45
C LEU A 187 -7.62 4.40 12.16
N ILE A 188 -6.32 4.64 12.16
CA ILE A 188 -5.38 3.82 12.92
C ILE A 188 -5.38 4.32 14.36
N THR A 189 -5.92 3.53 15.27
CA THR A 189 -5.87 3.84 16.70
C THR A 189 -4.45 3.61 17.20
N VAL A 190 -3.82 4.67 17.61
CA VAL A 190 -2.46 4.67 18.10
C VAL A 190 -2.49 4.50 19.62
N ASN A 191 -1.38 4.15 20.15
CA ASN A 191 -0.98 3.83 21.51
C ASN A 191 -1.57 4.72 22.62
N GLU A 192 -1.36 4.29 23.85
CA GLU A 192 -1.74 4.94 25.12
C GLU A 192 -1.28 6.42 25.24
N ASP A 193 -0.31 6.84 24.42
CA ASP A 193 0.20 8.23 24.37
C ASP A 193 -0.61 9.17 23.47
N VAL A 194 -1.77 8.76 22.97
CA VAL A 194 -2.62 9.59 22.11
C VAL A 194 -3.56 10.41 22.98
N PHE A 195 -3.39 11.73 22.92
CA PHE A 195 -4.20 12.68 23.69
C PHE A 195 -5.55 12.99 23.04
N MET A 196 -5.71 12.74 21.74
CA MET A 196 -6.98 12.99 21.06
C MET A 196 -7.91 11.79 21.18
N PRO A 197 -9.10 11.94 21.76
CA PRO A 197 -10.10 10.89 21.76
C PRO A 197 -10.47 10.45 20.35
N VAL A 198 -10.66 9.14 20.15
CA VAL A 198 -11.01 8.57 18.83
C VAL A 198 -12.27 9.21 18.24
N GLU A 199 -13.27 9.51 19.07
CA GLU A 199 -14.53 10.14 18.63
C GLU A 199 -14.33 11.60 18.17
N GLU A 200 -13.40 12.32 18.78
CA GLU A 200 -13.01 13.67 18.33
C GLU A 200 -12.31 13.60 16.99
N ALA A 201 -11.37 12.67 16.81
CA ALA A 201 -10.70 12.45 15.52
C ALA A 201 -11.71 12.08 14.42
N LYS A 202 -12.69 11.23 14.72
CA LYS A 202 -13.77 10.87 13.78
C LYS A 202 -14.60 12.09 13.37
N ALA A 203 -14.89 13.00 14.28
CA ALA A 203 -15.64 14.22 13.97
C ALA A 203 -14.92 15.12 12.96
N HIS A 204 -13.58 15.18 13.03
CA HIS A 204 -12.77 15.95 12.07
C HIS A 204 -12.59 15.24 10.72
N LEU A 205 -12.48 13.90 10.70
CA LEU A 205 -12.15 13.14 9.51
C LEU A 205 -13.34 12.77 8.65
N LYS A 206 -14.57 12.92 9.15
CA LYS A 206 -15.84 12.54 8.53
C LYS A 206 -15.86 11.08 8.05
N ASP A 207 -17.01 10.43 8.16
CA ASP A 207 -17.32 9.10 7.62
C ASP A 207 -16.22 8.03 7.82
N VAL A 208 -15.69 7.92 9.05
CA VAL A 208 -14.72 6.86 9.39
C VAL A 208 -15.43 5.51 9.38
N ARG A 209 -15.13 4.67 8.39
CA ARG A 209 -15.76 3.37 8.18
C ARG A 209 -15.19 2.27 9.05
N PHE A 210 -13.93 2.35 9.41
CA PHE A 210 -13.28 1.36 10.26
C PHE A 210 -12.15 1.96 11.09
N THR A 211 -11.82 1.25 12.16
CA THR A 211 -10.65 1.55 13.00
C THR A 211 -9.71 0.35 12.99
N VAL A 212 -8.41 0.60 13.00
CA VAL A 212 -7.37 -0.43 13.15
C VAL A 212 -6.76 -0.28 14.54
N PRO A 213 -6.77 -1.32 15.39
CA PRO A 213 -6.21 -1.23 16.72
C PRO A 213 -4.69 -1.11 16.68
N TYR A 214 -4.11 -0.42 17.67
CA TYR A 214 -2.69 -0.48 17.89
C TYR A 214 -2.27 -1.90 18.30
N SER A 215 -1.18 -2.36 17.69
CA SER A 215 -0.57 -3.64 18.04
C SER A 215 0.92 -3.46 18.31
N ARG A 216 1.32 -3.68 19.56
CA ARG A 216 2.74 -3.67 19.95
C ARG A 216 3.54 -4.75 19.19
N ALA A 217 2.94 -5.92 18.98
CA ALA A 217 3.56 -7.00 18.23
C ALA A 217 3.85 -6.61 16.78
N VAL A 218 2.88 -5.97 16.10
CA VAL A 218 3.05 -5.48 14.72
C VAL A 218 4.09 -4.36 14.65
N LYS A 219 4.12 -3.44 15.64
CA LYS A 219 5.17 -2.43 15.74
C LYS A 219 6.55 -3.05 15.90
N GLN A 220 6.67 -4.08 16.74
CA GLN A 220 7.92 -4.83 16.89
C GLN A 220 8.34 -5.55 15.60
N GLN A 221 7.38 -6.15 14.88
CA GLN A 221 7.65 -6.74 13.56
C GLN A 221 8.20 -5.71 12.56
N MET A 222 7.59 -4.52 12.49
CA MET A 222 8.09 -3.46 11.62
C MET A 222 9.52 -3.06 11.96
N GLN A 223 9.84 -2.90 13.25
CA GLN A 223 11.19 -2.55 13.72
C GLN A 223 12.21 -3.67 13.50
N ALA A 224 11.78 -4.92 13.49
CA ALA A 224 12.62 -6.09 13.30
C ALA A 224 12.75 -6.52 11.82
N GLY A 225 12.12 -5.82 10.87
CA GLY A 225 12.09 -6.21 9.46
C GLY A 225 11.30 -7.48 9.20
N LYS A 226 10.24 -7.72 9.99
CA LYS A 226 9.41 -8.94 9.97
C LYS A 226 7.94 -8.64 9.68
N LEU A 227 7.66 -7.48 9.09
CA LEU A 227 6.28 -7.05 8.89
C LEU A 227 5.51 -7.99 7.95
N ALA A 228 6.17 -8.63 6.99
CA ALA A 228 5.57 -9.60 6.09
C ALA A 228 5.19 -10.93 6.79
N GLU A 229 5.78 -11.22 7.97
CA GLU A 229 5.48 -12.42 8.74
C GLU A 229 4.09 -12.35 9.41
N PRO A 230 3.45 -13.51 9.73
CA PRO A 230 2.26 -13.56 10.57
C PRO A 230 2.50 -12.88 11.92
N THR A 231 1.49 -12.19 12.44
CA THR A 231 1.61 -11.59 13.78
C THR A 231 1.11 -12.54 14.86
N ALA A 232 1.69 -12.44 16.05
CA ALA A 232 1.19 -13.15 17.23
C ALA A 232 -0.08 -12.51 17.83
N ASP A 233 -0.41 -11.27 17.43
CA ASP A 233 -1.58 -10.53 17.90
C ASP A 233 -2.85 -11.00 17.18
N LYS A 234 -3.57 -11.93 17.79
CA LYS A 234 -4.80 -12.51 17.22
C LYS A 234 -5.96 -11.52 17.12
N VAL A 235 -5.99 -10.51 17.99
CA VAL A 235 -7.01 -9.44 17.94
C VAL A 235 -6.79 -8.57 16.72
N PHE A 236 -5.54 -8.17 16.49
CA PHE A 236 -5.16 -7.41 15.29
C PHE A 236 -5.43 -8.22 14.00
N GLU A 237 -5.02 -9.50 13.95
CA GLU A 237 -5.30 -10.37 12.79
C GLU A 237 -6.79 -10.50 12.49
N ALA A 238 -7.61 -10.75 13.53
CA ALA A 238 -9.05 -10.86 13.37
C ALA A 238 -9.65 -9.55 12.82
N ARG A 239 -9.16 -8.42 13.30
CA ARG A 239 -9.60 -7.11 12.82
C ARG A 239 -9.18 -6.86 11.37
N MET A 240 -7.96 -7.22 10.97
CA MET A 240 -7.53 -7.09 9.59
C MET A 240 -8.34 -7.97 8.63
N ARG A 241 -8.71 -9.18 9.06
CA ARG A 241 -9.61 -10.07 8.29
C ARG A 241 -11.02 -9.48 8.13
N GLU A 242 -11.55 -8.89 9.20
CA GLU A 242 -12.86 -8.21 9.16
C GLU A 242 -12.81 -7.01 8.20
N ILE A 243 -11.73 -6.21 8.25
CA ILE A 243 -11.53 -5.07 7.35
C ILE A 243 -11.41 -5.56 5.91
N ALA A 244 -10.61 -6.59 5.63
CA ALA A 244 -10.49 -7.17 4.30
C ALA A 244 -11.85 -7.62 3.76
N GLN A 245 -12.67 -8.25 4.59
CA GLN A 245 -14.04 -8.66 4.21
C GLN A 245 -14.97 -7.49 3.91
N LYS A 246 -14.86 -6.39 4.65
CA LYS A 246 -15.79 -5.25 4.54
C LYS A 246 -15.39 -4.23 3.48
N VAL A 247 -14.09 -4.13 3.18
CA VAL A 247 -13.56 -3.07 2.33
C VAL A 247 -12.88 -3.59 1.06
N VAL A 248 -12.73 -4.90 0.90
CA VAL A 248 -12.19 -5.51 -0.31
C VAL A 248 -13.29 -6.34 -0.95
N TYR A 249 -13.92 -5.80 -1.99
CA TYR A 249 -15.01 -6.45 -2.73
C TYR A 249 -14.48 -7.34 -3.85
N TYR A 250 -13.52 -8.22 -3.56
CA TYR A 250 -12.97 -9.14 -4.54
C TYR A 250 -13.85 -10.39 -4.64
N GLY A 251 -14.36 -10.68 -5.85
CA GLY A 251 -15.14 -11.88 -6.13
C GLY A 251 -16.56 -11.89 -5.52
N GLU A 252 -17.10 -10.73 -5.15
CA GLU A 252 -18.50 -10.56 -4.71
C GLU A 252 -19.32 -9.94 -5.86
N ASP A 253 -19.51 -10.69 -6.96
CA ASP A 253 -20.46 -10.41 -8.05
C ASP A 253 -21.71 -11.30 -7.92
#